data_019a730c930599dd04b5f6f1513779fe
#
_entry.id   019a730c930599dd04b5f6f1513779fe
#
_cell.length_a   1.000
_cell.length_b   1.000
_cell.length_c   1.000
_cell.angle_alpha   90.00
_cell.angle_beta   90.00
_cell.angle_gamma   90.00
#
_symmetry.space_group_name_H-M   'P 1'
#
loop_
_entity.id
_entity.type
_entity.pdbx_description
1 polymer ?
#
loop_
_entity_poly.entity_id
_entity_poly.type
_entity_poly.pdbx_seq_one_letter_code
_entity_poly.pdbx_strand_id
1 'polypeptide(L)'
;MADTHPNSPDARHPGAEVHRADPVERRRNLQILVIVVIFGALLLMALNQELDGIRQRVIIGDVNLAADRFLWMARGCFVLLALAGLVAGLVIGNSSLAVIREQRFPHAAARTLRDQVVVRGRRAVMLGRLGVVLALAFVLVGFAGAAIGWRLLAHFQ
;
A
#
# COMPACT_ATOMS: atom_id res chain seq x y z
N MET A 1 46.66 -15.28 -1.43
CA MET A 1 46.22 -14.05 -2.14
C MET A 1 44.72 -13.95 -1.95
N ALA A 2 44.30 -13.06 -1.06
CA ALA A 2 42.85 -12.86 -0.80
C ALA A 2 42.35 -11.83 -1.81
N ASP A 3 41.43 -12.26 -2.69
CA ASP A 3 40.75 -11.37 -3.63
C ASP A 3 39.85 -10.40 -2.85
N THR A 4 40.39 -9.25 -2.55
CA THR A 4 39.63 -8.09 -2.07
C THR A 4 38.88 -7.48 -3.24
N HIS A 5 37.67 -8.00 -3.49
CA HIS A 5 36.73 -7.40 -4.43
C HIS A 5 36.37 -6.00 -3.92
N PRO A 6 36.70 -4.89 -4.64
CA PRO A 6 36.50 -3.51 -4.17
C PRO A 6 35.02 -3.09 -4.05
N ASN A 7 34.10 -3.95 -4.40
CA ASN A 7 32.65 -3.72 -4.37
C ASN A 7 31.91 -4.51 -3.26
N SER A 8 32.62 -5.10 -2.31
CA SER A 8 31.98 -5.71 -1.15
C SER A 8 31.24 -4.64 -0.33
N PRO A 9 29.94 -4.82 -0.02
CA PRO A 9 29.18 -3.89 0.81
C PRO A 9 29.81 -3.71 2.21
N ASP A 10 30.61 -4.66 2.68
CA ASP A 10 31.35 -4.62 3.93
C ASP A 10 32.48 -3.57 3.97
N ALA A 11 33.00 -3.17 2.77
CA ALA A 11 34.07 -2.18 2.67
C ALA A 11 33.62 -0.74 2.94
N ARG A 12 32.30 -0.46 2.85
CA ARG A 12 31.79 0.92 2.99
C ARG A 12 31.53 1.37 4.43
N HIS A 13 31.30 0.42 5.35
CA HIS A 13 31.01 0.72 6.75
C HIS A 13 31.55 -0.42 7.64
N PRO A 14 32.85 -0.44 7.95
CA PRO A 14 33.40 -1.44 8.85
C PRO A 14 32.77 -1.31 10.26
N GLY A 15 32.01 -2.34 10.66
CA GLY A 15 31.26 -2.37 11.93
C GLY A 15 29.78 -2.03 11.84
N ALA A 16 29.23 -1.75 10.64
CA ALA A 16 27.79 -1.59 10.50
C ALA A 16 27.09 -2.95 10.52
N GLU A 17 26.12 -3.11 11.41
CA GLU A 17 25.26 -4.28 11.44
C GLU A 17 24.37 -4.28 10.19
N VAL A 18 24.49 -5.32 9.36
CA VAL A 18 23.68 -5.49 8.13
C VAL A 18 22.58 -6.51 8.39
N HIS A 19 21.34 -6.10 8.22
CA HIS A 19 20.20 -7.00 8.22
C HIS A 19 20.13 -7.69 6.86
N ARG A 20 20.46 -9.00 6.83
CA ARG A 20 20.47 -9.79 5.58
C ARG A 20 19.06 -10.13 5.16
N ALA A 21 18.79 -10.02 3.85
CA ALA A 21 17.53 -10.43 3.25
C ALA A 21 17.41 -11.96 3.22
N ASP A 22 16.27 -12.48 3.65
CA ASP A 22 15.96 -13.91 3.54
C ASP A 22 15.44 -14.21 2.12
N PRO A 23 16.10 -15.14 1.38
CA PRO A 23 15.70 -15.50 0.02
C PRO A 23 14.30 -16.14 -0.03
N VAL A 24 13.87 -16.83 1.01
CA VAL A 24 12.54 -17.44 1.09
C VAL A 24 11.47 -16.36 1.18
N GLU A 25 11.70 -15.32 1.99
CA GLU A 25 10.79 -14.19 2.14
C GLU A 25 10.71 -13.33 0.90
N ARG A 26 11.81 -13.15 0.18
CA ARG A 26 11.81 -12.45 -1.11
C ARG A 26 10.86 -13.13 -2.10
N ARG A 27 10.86 -14.47 -2.17
CA ARG A 27 9.98 -15.24 -3.04
C ARG A 27 8.52 -15.08 -2.64
N ARG A 28 8.22 -15.13 -1.33
CA ARG A 28 6.87 -14.93 -0.80
C ARG A 28 6.33 -13.53 -1.07
N ASN A 29 7.14 -12.50 -0.87
CA ASN A 29 6.74 -11.12 -1.15
C ASN A 29 6.50 -10.87 -2.64
N LEU A 30 7.31 -11.50 -3.51
CA LEU A 30 7.07 -11.46 -4.96
C LEU A 30 5.74 -12.14 -5.32
N GLN A 31 5.43 -13.29 -4.70
CA GLN A 31 4.14 -13.95 -4.89
C GLN A 31 2.96 -13.08 -4.45
N ILE A 32 3.05 -12.42 -3.30
CA ILE A 32 2.03 -11.49 -2.83
C ILE A 32 1.86 -10.33 -3.82
N LEU A 33 2.98 -9.74 -4.31
CA LEU A 33 2.94 -8.68 -5.30
C LEU A 33 2.23 -9.13 -6.58
N VAL A 34 2.56 -10.32 -7.09
CA VAL A 34 1.91 -10.90 -8.29
C VAL A 34 0.41 -11.08 -8.07
N ILE A 35 0.01 -11.61 -6.90
CA ILE A 35 -1.41 -11.77 -6.55
C ILE A 35 -2.12 -10.42 -6.53
N VAL A 36 -1.53 -9.40 -5.92
CA VAL A 36 -2.10 -8.04 -5.88
C VAL A 36 -2.25 -7.44 -7.27
N VAL A 37 -1.23 -7.62 -8.13
CA VAL A 37 -1.28 -7.13 -9.52
C VAL A 37 -2.37 -7.85 -10.33
N ILE A 38 -2.46 -9.19 -10.21
CA ILE A 38 -3.51 -9.97 -10.89
C ILE A 38 -4.90 -9.54 -10.40
N PHE A 39 -5.08 -9.41 -9.07
CA PHE A 39 -6.35 -8.96 -8.51
C PHE A 39 -6.72 -7.56 -8.97
N GLY A 40 -5.76 -6.63 -9.01
CA GLY A 40 -5.97 -5.28 -9.54
C GLY A 40 -6.36 -5.28 -11.01
N ALA A 41 -5.71 -6.11 -11.84
CA ALA A 41 -6.05 -6.24 -13.25
C ALA A 41 -7.46 -6.82 -13.46
N LEU A 42 -7.84 -7.83 -12.69
CA LEU A 42 -9.20 -8.42 -12.73
C LEU A 42 -10.26 -7.40 -12.30
N LEU A 43 -9.97 -6.60 -11.27
CA LEU A 43 -10.86 -5.55 -10.81
C LEU A 43 -11.06 -4.47 -11.89
N LEU A 44 -9.98 -4.03 -12.54
CA LEU A 44 -10.06 -3.08 -13.65
C LEU A 44 -10.84 -3.65 -14.83
N MET A 45 -10.67 -4.93 -15.16
CA MET A 45 -11.41 -5.59 -16.22
C MET A 45 -12.91 -5.65 -15.89
N ALA A 46 -13.28 -6.02 -14.67
CA ALA A 46 -14.66 -6.03 -14.21
C ALA A 46 -15.29 -4.64 -14.26
N LEU A 47 -14.53 -3.61 -13.83
CA LEU A 47 -14.97 -2.22 -13.86
C LEU A 47 -15.24 -1.74 -15.31
N ASN A 48 -14.36 -2.08 -16.25
CA ASN A 48 -14.56 -1.75 -17.67
C ASN A 48 -15.80 -2.44 -18.25
N GLN A 49 -16.05 -3.71 -17.92
CA GLN A 49 -17.26 -4.42 -18.36
C GLN A 49 -18.54 -3.76 -17.85
N GLU A 50 -18.56 -3.35 -16.57
CA GLU A 50 -19.70 -2.61 -16.01
C GLU A 50 -19.92 -1.25 -16.68
N LEU A 51 -18.82 -0.52 -16.96
CA LEU A 51 -18.90 0.76 -17.68
C LEU A 51 -19.45 0.59 -19.09
N ASP A 52 -19.06 -0.45 -19.81
CA ASP A 52 -19.60 -0.75 -21.15
C ASP A 52 -21.09 -1.12 -21.07
N GLY A 53 -21.51 -1.86 -20.06
CA GLY A 53 -22.92 -2.15 -19.79
C GLY A 53 -23.75 -0.89 -19.51
N ILE A 54 -23.19 0.07 -18.75
CA ILE A 54 -23.84 1.37 -18.50
C ILE A 54 -23.96 2.19 -19.79
N ARG A 55 -22.89 2.24 -20.61
CA ARG A 55 -22.90 2.94 -21.90
C ARG A 55 -23.98 2.40 -22.84
N GLN A 56 -24.11 1.07 -22.95
CA GLN A 56 -25.15 0.46 -23.79
C GLN A 56 -26.56 0.84 -23.33
N ARG A 57 -26.84 0.89 -22.03
CA ARG A 57 -28.12 1.30 -21.48
C ARG A 57 -28.47 2.75 -21.79
N VAL A 58 -27.50 3.64 -21.72
CA VAL A 58 -27.65 5.05 -22.11
C VAL A 58 -28.03 5.16 -23.58
N ILE A 59 -27.42 4.34 -24.45
CA ILE A 59 -27.74 4.33 -25.91
C ILE A 59 -29.18 3.84 -26.18
N ILE A 60 -29.66 2.87 -25.39
CA ILE A 60 -31.04 2.32 -25.54
C ILE A 60 -32.09 3.28 -24.94
N GLY A 61 -31.66 4.36 -24.24
CA GLY A 61 -32.55 5.35 -23.62
C GLY A 61 -32.95 5.04 -22.17
N ASP A 62 -32.39 4.00 -21.55
CA ASP A 62 -32.68 3.60 -20.17
C ASP A 62 -31.72 4.33 -19.19
N VAL A 63 -31.83 5.67 -19.21
CA VAL A 63 -30.89 6.55 -18.47
C VAL A 63 -30.99 6.38 -16.97
N ASN A 64 -32.20 6.16 -16.43
CA ASN A 64 -32.42 6.03 -15.00
C ASN A 64 -31.70 4.79 -14.43
N LEU A 65 -31.84 3.65 -15.09
CA LEU A 65 -31.17 2.41 -14.67
C LEU A 65 -29.64 2.48 -14.84
N ALA A 66 -29.18 3.20 -15.88
CA ALA A 66 -27.76 3.46 -16.07
C ALA A 66 -27.18 4.33 -14.94
N ALA A 67 -27.91 5.39 -14.54
CA ALA A 67 -27.53 6.27 -13.43
C ALA A 67 -27.45 5.50 -12.10
N ASP A 68 -28.46 4.70 -11.78
CA ASP A 68 -28.47 3.91 -10.55
C ASP A 68 -27.29 2.94 -10.47
N ARG A 69 -27.01 2.22 -11.57
CA ARG A 69 -25.84 1.32 -11.62
C ARG A 69 -24.53 2.06 -11.46
N PHE A 70 -24.36 3.20 -12.10
CA PHE A 70 -23.19 4.04 -11.95
C PHE A 70 -23.00 4.49 -10.50
N LEU A 71 -24.08 4.93 -9.83
CA LEU A 71 -24.03 5.34 -8.44
C LEU A 71 -23.61 4.20 -7.50
N TRP A 72 -24.14 2.99 -7.70
CA TRP A 72 -23.76 1.82 -6.92
C TRP A 72 -22.29 1.43 -7.13
N MET A 73 -21.84 1.44 -8.38
CA MET A 73 -20.44 1.17 -8.71
C MET A 73 -19.50 2.19 -8.08
N ALA A 74 -19.83 3.48 -8.18
CA ALA A 74 -19.06 4.55 -7.60
C ALA A 74 -18.98 4.43 -6.07
N ARG A 75 -20.09 4.11 -5.38
CA ARG A 75 -20.11 3.84 -3.95
C ARG A 75 -19.19 2.68 -3.58
N GLY A 76 -19.23 1.59 -4.34
CA GLY A 76 -18.34 0.45 -4.16
C GLY A 76 -16.86 0.84 -4.25
N CYS A 77 -16.49 1.65 -5.23
CA CYS A 77 -15.13 2.15 -5.38
C CYS A 77 -14.68 3.00 -4.17
N PHE A 78 -15.54 3.86 -3.63
CA PHE A 78 -15.20 4.66 -2.44
C PHE A 78 -15.04 3.81 -1.18
N VAL A 79 -15.87 2.77 -1.00
CA VAL A 79 -15.70 1.80 0.10
C VAL A 79 -14.37 1.06 -0.03
N LEU A 80 -14.03 0.59 -1.23
CA LEU A 80 -12.73 -0.06 -1.49
C LEU A 80 -11.55 0.86 -1.22
N LEU A 81 -11.66 2.14 -1.60
CA LEU A 81 -10.64 3.15 -1.31
C LEU A 81 -10.43 3.35 0.20
N ALA A 82 -11.51 3.44 0.96
CA ALA A 82 -11.44 3.56 2.42
C ALA A 82 -10.80 2.32 3.06
N LEU A 83 -11.19 1.12 2.62
CA LEU A 83 -10.61 -0.14 3.09
C LEU A 83 -9.13 -0.24 2.75
N ALA A 84 -8.73 0.11 1.52
CA ALA A 84 -7.34 0.11 1.11
C ALA A 84 -6.49 1.08 1.94
N GLY A 85 -7.00 2.30 2.19
CA GLY A 85 -6.35 3.28 3.07
C GLY A 85 -6.21 2.78 4.51
N LEU A 86 -7.24 2.13 5.04
CA LEU A 86 -7.23 1.53 6.38
C LEU A 86 -6.17 0.41 6.48
N VAL A 87 -6.18 -0.53 5.55
CA VAL A 87 -5.23 -1.66 5.54
C VAL A 87 -3.80 -1.15 5.41
N ALA A 88 -3.54 -0.24 4.46
CA ALA A 88 -2.22 0.36 4.28
C ALA A 88 -1.78 1.11 5.55
N GLY A 89 -2.66 1.90 6.14
CA GLY A 89 -2.40 2.62 7.39
C GLY A 89 -2.08 1.69 8.56
N LEU A 90 -2.82 0.59 8.73
CA LEU A 90 -2.56 -0.40 9.78
C LEU A 90 -1.21 -1.10 9.59
N VAL A 91 -0.88 -1.53 8.37
CA VAL A 91 0.39 -2.22 8.07
C VAL A 91 1.58 -1.30 8.32
N ILE A 92 1.53 -0.07 7.77
CA ILE A 92 2.60 0.93 7.96
C ILE A 92 2.68 1.36 9.43
N GLY A 93 1.55 1.61 10.07
CA GLY A 93 1.46 2.03 11.46
C GLY A 93 2.06 1.01 12.42
N ASN A 94 1.68 -0.27 12.31
CA ASN A 94 2.21 -1.35 13.15
C ASN A 94 3.72 -1.49 12.99
N SER A 95 4.21 -1.48 11.75
CA SER A 95 5.65 -1.55 11.46
C SER A 95 6.40 -0.34 12.05
N SER A 96 5.83 0.86 11.93
CA SER A 96 6.41 2.10 12.43
C SER A 96 6.45 2.17 13.95
N LEU A 97 5.40 1.67 14.63
CA LEU A 97 5.36 1.56 16.09
C LEU A 97 6.41 0.57 16.62
N ALA A 98 6.63 -0.56 15.90
CA ALA A 98 7.68 -1.50 16.22
C ALA A 98 9.07 -0.83 16.16
N VAL A 99 9.35 -0.06 15.10
CA VAL A 99 10.59 0.72 14.96
C VAL A 99 10.79 1.71 16.10
N ILE A 100 9.72 2.40 16.55
CA ILE A 100 9.80 3.35 17.67
C ILE A 100 10.10 2.62 18.98
N ARG A 101 9.46 1.47 19.22
CA ARG A 101 9.66 0.67 20.46
C ARG A 101 11.05 0.07 20.54
N GLU A 102 11.54 -0.48 19.43
CA GLU A 102 12.86 -1.14 19.36
C GLU A 102 14.00 -0.15 19.15
N GLN A 103 13.70 1.13 18.84
CA GLN A 103 14.69 2.15 18.48
C GLN A 103 15.69 1.69 17.40
N ARG A 104 15.22 0.81 16.50
CA ARG A 104 15.99 0.15 15.45
C ARG A 104 15.20 0.16 14.14
N PHE A 105 15.86 0.55 13.04
CA PHE A 105 15.28 0.45 11.70
C PHE A 105 16.25 -0.32 10.79
N PRO A 106 15.81 -1.35 10.08
CA PRO A 106 14.49 -1.99 10.21
C PRO A 106 14.32 -2.66 11.60
N HIS A 107 13.06 -2.85 12.06
CA HIS A 107 12.80 -3.53 13.33
C HIS A 107 13.26 -5.00 13.25
N ALA A 108 13.51 -5.68 14.38
CA ALA A 108 14.15 -7.00 14.39
C ALA A 108 13.40 -8.07 13.58
N ALA A 109 12.07 -8.02 13.60
CA ALA A 109 11.21 -8.91 12.80
C ALA A 109 10.86 -8.35 11.41
N ALA A 110 11.49 -7.24 10.97
CA ALA A 110 11.22 -6.69 9.65
C ALA A 110 11.76 -7.62 8.57
N ARG A 111 10.89 -7.91 7.63
CA ARG A 111 11.19 -8.72 6.46
C ARG A 111 11.69 -7.81 5.35
N THR A 112 13.00 -7.76 5.17
CA THR A 112 13.62 -6.90 4.17
C THR A 112 13.86 -7.64 2.86
N LEU A 113 13.53 -6.99 1.74
CA LEU A 113 13.76 -7.52 0.40
C LEU A 113 15.23 -7.37 -0.04
N ARG A 114 15.98 -6.54 0.65
CA ARG A 114 17.37 -6.18 0.33
C ARG A 114 18.14 -6.00 1.63
N ASP A 115 19.42 -6.30 1.57
CA ASP A 115 20.33 -6.04 2.68
C ASP A 115 20.29 -4.55 3.03
N GLN A 116 19.99 -4.23 4.29
CA GLN A 116 19.88 -2.86 4.77
C GLN A 116 20.78 -2.63 5.98
N VAL A 117 21.42 -1.47 5.99
CA VAL A 117 22.20 -1.02 7.16
C VAL A 117 21.23 -0.68 8.28
N VAL A 118 21.46 -1.25 9.46
CA VAL A 118 20.64 -1.02 10.64
C VAL A 118 20.90 0.37 11.21
N VAL A 119 19.88 1.22 11.21
CA VAL A 119 19.90 2.54 11.84
C VAL A 119 19.34 2.41 13.25
N ARG A 120 20.07 2.92 14.26
CA ARG A 120 19.68 2.83 15.67
C ARG A 120 19.51 4.20 16.33
N GLY A 121 18.79 4.22 17.45
CA GLY A 121 18.63 5.39 18.31
C GLY A 121 17.70 6.47 17.73
N ARG A 122 18.03 7.74 17.95
CA ARG A 122 17.17 8.88 17.61
C ARG A 122 16.73 8.94 16.14
N ARG A 123 17.62 8.52 15.22
CA ARG A 123 17.29 8.50 13.78
C ARG A 123 16.24 7.43 13.46
N ALA A 124 16.30 6.25 14.06
CA ALA A 124 15.30 5.20 13.89
C ALA A 124 13.94 5.65 14.42
N VAL A 125 13.90 6.28 15.60
CA VAL A 125 12.66 6.84 16.18
C VAL A 125 12.04 7.91 15.26
N MET A 126 12.87 8.76 14.66
CA MET A 126 12.39 9.79 13.72
C MET A 126 11.76 9.17 12.47
N LEU A 127 12.38 8.14 11.90
CA LEU A 127 11.82 7.38 10.77
C LEU A 127 10.52 6.68 11.18
N GLY A 128 10.44 6.09 12.36
CA GLY A 128 9.23 5.49 12.88
C GLY A 128 8.09 6.51 13.04
N ARG A 129 8.38 7.71 13.58
CA ARG A 129 7.38 8.80 13.69
C ARG A 129 6.88 9.25 12.32
N LEU A 130 7.78 9.40 11.34
CA LEU A 130 7.40 9.73 9.96
C LEU A 130 6.48 8.66 9.38
N GLY A 131 6.76 7.38 9.61
CA GLY A 131 5.92 6.27 9.19
C GLY A 131 4.53 6.29 9.86
N VAL A 132 4.42 6.68 11.14
CA VAL A 132 3.11 6.85 11.81
C VAL A 132 2.32 7.99 11.18
N VAL A 133 2.97 9.12 10.88
CA VAL A 133 2.31 10.24 10.18
C VAL A 133 1.80 9.81 8.80
N LEU A 134 2.63 9.07 8.07
CA LEU A 134 2.24 8.52 6.76
C LEU A 134 1.06 7.54 6.87
N ALA A 135 1.07 6.66 7.88
CA ALA A 135 -0.03 5.75 8.16
C ALA A 135 -1.35 6.49 8.42
N LEU A 136 -1.32 7.54 9.25
CA LEU A 136 -2.47 8.40 9.51
C LEU A 136 -2.94 9.10 8.22
N ALA A 137 -2.01 9.59 7.41
CA ALA A 137 -2.35 10.23 6.12
C ALA A 137 -3.09 9.26 5.19
N PHE A 138 -2.66 8.00 5.07
CA PHE A 138 -3.37 7.00 4.27
C PHE A 138 -4.80 6.75 4.77
N VAL A 139 -4.98 6.62 6.08
CA VAL A 139 -6.31 6.44 6.67
C VAL A 139 -7.19 7.66 6.40
N LEU A 140 -6.68 8.88 6.67
CA LEU A 140 -7.43 10.11 6.48
C LEU A 140 -7.82 10.34 5.00
N VAL A 141 -6.89 10.13 4.07
CA VAL A 141 -7.16 10.27 2.63
C VAL A 141 -8.21 9.25 2.17
N GLY A 142 -8.11 8.00 2.62
CA GLY A 142 -9.09 6.96 2.30
C GLY A 142 -10.49 7.32 2.79
N PHE A 143 -10.63 7.70 4.05
CA PHE A 143 -11.92 8.06 4.63
C PHE A 143 -12.46 9.39 4.12
N ALA A 144 -11.63 10.42 3.99
CA ALA A 144 -12.04 11.72 3.45
C ALA A 144 -12.51 11.59 2.00
N GLY A 145 -11.77 10.84 1.17
CA GLY A 145 -12.15 10.55 -0.20
C GLY A 145 -13.50 9.82 -0.28
N ALA A 146 -13.71 8.81 0.57
CA ALA A 146 -14.98 8.10 0.64
C ALA A 146 -16.13 9.02 1.10
N ALA A 147 -15.92 9.84 2.13
CA ALA A 147 -16.94 10.75 2.66
C ALA A 147 -17.34 11.84 1.64
N ILE A 148 -16.36 12.43 0.96
CA ILE A 148 -16.60 13.43 -0.09
C ILE A 148 -17.34 12.79 -1.26
N GLY A 149 -16.87 11.64 -1.73
CA GLY A 149 -17.52 10.90 -2.81
C GLY A 149 -18.96 10.52 -2.47
N TRP A 150 -19.21 10.06 -1.25
CA TRP A 150 -20.56 9.74 -0.79
C TRP A 150 -21.48 10.95 -0.79
N ARG A 151 -20.99 12.10 -0.29
CA ARG A 151 -21.77 13.35 -0.30
C ARG A 151 -22.09 13.82 -1.72
N LEU A 152 -21.10 13.79 -2.63
CA LEU A 152 -21.33 14.16 -4.02
C LEU A 152 -22.40 13.28 -4.67
N LEU A 153 -22.33 11.96 -4.47
CA LEU A 153 -23.32 11.03 -5.03
C LEU A 153 -24.73 11.20 -4.41
N ALA A 154 -24.85 11.69 -3.19
CA ALA A 154 -26.14 11.96 -2.56
C ALA A 154 -26.90 13.15 -3.19
N HIS A 155 -26.20 14.06 -3.86
CA HIS A 155 -26.84 15.21 -4.54
C HIS A 155 -27.42 14.84 -5.92
N PHE A 156 -27.11 13.67 -6.42
CA PHE A 156 -27.64 13.18 -7.71
C PHE A 156 -28.82 12.20 -7.57
N GLN A 157 -29.34 12.03 -6.36
CA GLN A 157 -30.56 11.28 -6.05
C GLN A 157 -31.74 12.22 -5.83
#